data_ebf4a977bb4d0da906be23fad06d16da
#
_entry.id   ebf4a977bb4d0da906be23fad06d16da
#
_cell.length_a   1.000
_cell.length_b   1.000
_cell.length_c   1.000
_cell.angle_alpha   90.00
_cell.angle_beta   90.00
_cell.angle_gamma   90.00
#
_symmetry.space_group_name_H-M   'P 1'
#
loop_
_entity.id
_entity.type
_entity.pdbx_description
1 polymer ?
#
loop_
_entity_poly.entity_id
_entity_poly.type
_entity_poly.pdbx_seq_one_letter_code
_entity_poly.pdbx_strand_id
1 'polypeptide(L)'
;MKVPDRVLVLGGVAAGMSAASQIRRRHPKTRVTVFERGDYISYGACGMPYNIEDPEREIEDLVVLTAEHAREKRGIDLRLRHEGKELDLGRGTLAVVDLDSGTETHEAFDALVIATGARAIRLPLDGFDLPGVQVLRDLADGAAIKNALKDGPKKAVIVGAGYIGLEMAHVLTERGLSVTILEKLPQLLPGWSEDTVAMVAETLNDRGVEFHTGVTVQAAEAGPGGRVAAVLADGDLFEADLVLVAAGVRPNVELATTAGLRIGDTGAIWVNQQQQTSNEAVWSAGDCAEAYHRVLRRNAWIPLGTTANKQGRIAGANVLGLGQRYPGIVGTAGFVVFDLEVARSGLSEDQAKMEGFDPVAVTIRQRSRAHGYPGGVPIQVQLVADRETGLLLGGEFVGREGAALRTNTLATALAGHMTVAELQSLDLVYAPPFASVWDPVLVAANQLIKKVS
;
A
#
# COMPACT_ATOMS: atom_id res chain seq x y z
N MET A 1 -21.46 -24.31 10.62
CA MET A 1 -20.90 -24.66 9.28
C MET A 1 -19.98 -25.86 9.46
N LYS A 2 -20.04 -26.86 8.57
CA LYS A 2 -19.06 -27.99 8.62
C LYS A 2 -17.69 -27.44 8.27
N VAL A 3 -16.63 -27.84 8.98
CA VAL A 3 -15.27 -27.47 8.64
C VAL A 3 -14.91 -28.05 7.26
N PRO A 4 -14.39 -27.24 6.31
CA PRO A 4 -14.06 -27.71 4.98
C PRO A 4 -12.89 -28.71 4.99
N ASP A 5 -12.97 -29.74 4.16
CA ASP A 5 -11.90 -30.71 3.98
C ASP A 5 -10.83 -30.19 3.01
N ARG A 6 -11.24 -29.40 2.00
CA ARG A 6 -10.36 -28.85 0.95
C ARG A 6 -10.56 -27.34 0.81
N VAL A 7 -9.51 -26.58 1.05
CA VAL A 7 -9.48 -25.12 0.89
C VAL A 7 -8.45 -24.76 -0.17
N LEU A 8 -8.87 -23.99 -1.17
CA LEU A 8 -7.95 -23.36 -2.12
C LEU A 8 -7.70 -21.90 -1.73
N VAL A 9 -6.49 -21.45 -1.93
CA VAL A 9 -6.07 -20.06 -1.76
C VAL A 9 -5.39 -19.61 -3.05
N LEU A 10 -5.90 -18.55 -3.65
CA LEU A 10 -5.37 -17.99 -4.88
C LEU A 10 -4.58 -16.71 -4.58
N GLY A 11 -3.26 -16.78 -4.72
CA GLY A 11 -2.28 -15.78 -4.33
C GLY A 11 -1.50 -16.17 -3.06
N GLY A 12 -0.18 -16.13 -3.13
CA GLY A 12 0.75 -16.64 -2.11
C GLY A 12 1.51 -15.54 -1.35
N VAL A 13 1.13 -14.27 -1.42
CA VAL A 13 1.85 -13.20 -0.72
C VAL A 13 1.20 -12.91 0.64
N ALA A 14 0.99 -11.65 1.03
CA ALA A 14 0.59 -11.26 2.39
C ALA A 14 -0.74 -11.88 2.84
N ALA A 15 -1.82 -11.66 2.10
CA ALA A 15 -3.16 -12.09 2.49
C ALA A 15 -3.34 -13.61 2.37
N GLY A 16 -2.93 -14.20 1.24
CA GLY A 16 -3.11 -15.63 1.01
C GLY A 16 -2.31 -16.50 1.96
N MET A 17 -1.03 -16.19 2.18
CA MET A 17 -0.21 -16.95 3.15
C MET A 17 -0.64 -16.73 4.58
N SER A 18 -1.20 -15.55 4.93
CA SER A 18 -1.82 -15.32 6.23
C SER A 18 -3.07 -16.18 6.43
N ALA A 19 -3.91 -16.32 5.39
CA ALA A 19 -5.10 -17.18 5.43
C ALA A 19 -4.71 -18.66 5.53
N ALA A 20 -3.84 -19.14 4.63
CA ALA A 20 -3.37 -20.52 4.60
C ALA A 20 -2.73 -20.94 5.94
N SER A 21 -1.84 -20.08 6.48
CA SER A 21 -1.20 -20.33 7.78
C SER A 21 -2.19 -20.34 8.93
N GLN A 22 -3.22 -19.48 8.91
CA GLN A 22 -4.26 -19.46 9.93
C GLN A 22 -5.10 -20.73 9.91
N ILE A 23 -5.50 -21.22 8.72
CA ILE A 23 -6.25 -22.45 8.55
C ILE A 23 -5.43 -23.63 9.09
N ARG A 24 -4.20 -23.81 8.63
CA ARG A 24 -3.33 -24.90 9.03
C ARG A 24 -3.05 -24.93 10.54
N ARG A 25 -2.85 -23.76 11.15
CA ARG A 25 -2.63 -23.63 12.60
C ARG A 25 -3.85 -24.05 13.42
N ARG A 26 -5.05 -23.68 12.96
CA ARG A 26 -6.31 -23.92 13.69
C ARG A 26 -6.89 -25.29 13.42
N HIS A 27 -6.74 -25.79 12.20
CA HIS A 27 -7.29 -27.10 11.79
C HIS A 27 -6.30 -27.84 10.88
N PRO A 28 -5.30 -28.55 11.47
CA PRO A 28 -4.26 -29.25 10.71
C PRO A 28 -4.75 -30.34 9.75
N LYS A 29 -5.99 -30.81 9.91
CA LYS A 29 -6.58 -31.85 9.03
C LYS A 29 -7.11 -31.28 7.70
N THR A 30 -7.46 -30.01 7.64
CA THR A 30 -7.90 -29.36 6.39
C THR A 30 -6.74 -29.33 5.39
N ARG A 31 -6.99 -29.81 4.20
CA ARG A 31 -6.03 -29.71 3.07
C ARG A 31 -6.10 -28.27 2.53
N VAL A 32 -4.94 -27.61 2.50
CA VAL A 32 -4.81 -26.25 1.99
C VAL A 32 -3.86 -26.25 0.81
N THR A 33 -4.37 -25.92 -0.37
CA THR A 33 -3.57 -25.70 -1.57
C THR A 33 -3.49 -24.21 -1.88
N VAL A 34 -2.29 -23.69 -2.03
CA VAL A 34 -2.03 -22.30 -2.40
C VAL A 34 -1.47 -22.27 -3.82
N PHE A 35 -2.10 -21.52 -4.70
CA PHE A 35 -1.62 -21.24 -6.05
C PHE A 35 -1.04 -19.83 -6.10
N GLU A 36 0.22 -19.73 -6.50
CA GLU A 36 0.92 -18.46 -6.69
C GLU A 36 1.44 -18.35 -8.12
N ARG A 37 1.13 -17.25 -8.77
CA ARG A 37 1.55 -16.99 -10.16
C ARG A 37 3.04 -16.72 -10.28
N GLY A 38 3.63 -16.10 -9.24
CA GLY A 38 5.04 -15.74 -9.19
C GLY A 38 5.94 -16.88 -8.69
N ASP A 39 7.21 -16.55 -8.57
CA ASP A 39 8.26 -17.46 -8.08
C ASP A 39 8.42 -17.42 -6.56
N TYR A 40 7.87 -16.40 -5.90
CA TYR A 40 8.05 -16.13 -4.48
C TYR A 40 6.73 -16.02 -3.73
N ILE A 41 6.75 -16.39 -2.46
CA ILE A 41 5.65 -16.19 -1.52
C ILE A 41 6.08 -15.32 -0.34
N SER A 42 5.11 -14.75 0.36
CA SER A 42 5.31 -14.15 1.70
C SER A 42 6.54 -13.24 1.78
N TYR A 43 6.65 -12.28 0.91
CA TYR A 43 7.73 -11.29 0.91
C TYR A 43 7.24 -9.90 1.32
N GLY A 44 8.17 -9.07 1.78
CA GLY A 44 7.93 -7.69 2.19
C GLY A 44 7.97 -6.73 1.00
N ALA A 45 6.88 -6.63 0.21
CA ALA A 45 6.83 -5.78 -0.97
C ALA A 45 7.18 -4.30 -0.70
N CYS A 46 6.76 -3.75 0.44
CA CYS A 46 7.11 -2.37 0.84
C CYS A 46 8.61 -2.18 1.13
N GLY A 47 9.39 -3.25 1.24
CA GLY A 47 10.83 -3.20 1.40
C GLY A 47 11.61 -3.05 0.10
N MET A 48 10.94 -3.18 -1.06
CA MET A 48 11.62 -3.16 -2.36
C MET A 48 12.38 -1.86 -2.64
N PRO A 49 11.83 -0.65 -2.43
CA PRO A 49 12.59 0.58 -2.64
C PRO A 49 13.91 0.58 -1.84
N TYR A 50 13.84 0.25 -0.55
CA TYR A 50 15.01 0.22 0.35
C TYR A 50 16.00 -0.92 0.05
N ASN A 51 15.54 -2.00 -0.58
CA ASN A 51 16.42 -3.05 -1.07
C ASN A 51 17.12 -2.63 -2.38
N ILE A 52 16.41 -1.91 -3.26
CA ILE A 52 16.96 -1.38 -4.51
C ILE A 52 18.03 -0.29 -4.23
N GLU A 53 17.86 0.48 -3.17
CA GLU A 53 18.81 1.51 -2.71
C GLU A 53 20.19 0.89 -2.44
N ASP A 54 20.24 -0.25 -1.78
CA ASP A 54 21.47 -0.94 -1.44
C ASP A 54 21.87 -1.94 -2.55
N PRO A 55 22.99 -1.69 -3.27
CA PRO A 55 23.45 -2.58 -4.34
C PRO A 55 23.89 -3.96 -3.86
N GLU A 56 24.33 -4.07 -2.60
CA GLU A 56 24.88 -5.32 -2.03
C GLU A 56 23.78 -6.29 -1.55
N ARG A 57 22.55 -5.82 -1.40
CA ARG A 57 21.44 -6.67 -0.98
C ARG A 57 20.85 -7.44 -2.15
N GLU A 58 20.47 -8.69 -1.91
CA GLU A 58 19.72 -9.48 -2.89
C GLU A 58 18.21 -9.23 -2.72
N ILE A 59 17.46 -9.35 -3.83
CA ILE A 59 16.00 -9.13 -3.77
C ILE A 59 15.30 -10.19 -2.90
N GLU A 60 15.89 -11.36 -2.82
CA GLU A 60 15.45 -12.50 -2.01
C GLU A 60 15.50 -12.24 -0.50
N ASP A 61 16.29 -11.27 -0.03
CA ASP A 61 16.33 -10.84 1.38
C ASP A 61 14.96 -10.36 1.87
N LEU A 62 14.08 -9.99 0.95
CA LEU A 62 12.70 -9.58 1.25
C LEU A 62 11.76 -10.77 1.49
N VAL A 63 12.18 -12.01 1.22
CA VAL A 63 11.36 -13.21 1.42
C VAL A 63 11.31 -13.56 2.89
N VAL A 64 10.12 -13.45 3.49
CA VAL A 64 9.89 -13.73 4.92
C VAL A 64 9.68 -15.22 5.18
N LEU A 65 9.07 -15.93 4.22
CA LEU A 65 8.78 -17.35 4.30
C LEU A 65 9.08 -18.00 2.95
N THR A 66 9.99 -18.98 2.96
CA THR A 66 10.35 -19.73 1.76
C THR A 66 9.26 -20.76 1.39
N ALA A 67 9.20 -21.12 0.12
CA ALA A 67 8.29 -22.14 -0.38
C ALA A 67 8.52 -23.50 0.30
N GLU A 68 9.78 -23.88 0.51
CA GLU A 68 10.18 -25.10 1.19
C GLU A 68 9.62 -25.14 2.63
N HIS A 69 9.84 -24.06 3.42
CA HIS A 69 9.32 -23.96 4.78
C HIS A 69 7.79 -24.04 4.84
N ALA A 70 7.09 -23.43 3.86
CA ALA A 70 5.63 -23.50 3.77
C ALA A 70 5.15 -24.93 3.53
N ARG A 71 5.80 -25.67 2.65
CA ARG A 71 5.48 -27.07 2.34
C ARG A 71 5.81 -27.98 3.52
N GLU A 72 7.05 -27.99 3.99
CA GLU A 72 7.56 -28.96 4.94
C GLU A 72 7.12 -28.68 6.39
N LYS A 73 7.17 -27.42 6.83
CA LYS A 73 6.91 -27.07 8.24
C LYS A 73 5.48 -26.65 8.49
N ARG A 74 4.78 -26.11 7.47
CA ARG A 74 3.37 -25.69 7.63
C ARG A 74 2.39 -26.65 6.99
N GLY A 75 2.86 -27.63 6.21
CA GLY A 75 2.03 -28.63 5.55
C GLY A 75 1.04 -28.00 4.55
N ILE A 76 1.46 -26.93 3.85
CA ILE A 76 0.69 -26.26 2.81
C ILE A 76 1.10 -26.87 1.47
N ASP A 77 0.13 -27.37 0.67
CA ASP A 77 0.37 -27.73 -0.73
C ASP A 77 0.53 -26.43 -1.53
N LEU A 78 1.78 -25.99 -1.68
CA LEU A 78 2.10 -24.74 -2.37
C LEU A 78 2.54 -25.03 -3.81
N ARG A 79 1.87 -24.41 -4.76
CA ARG A 79 2.16 -24.50 -6.19
C ARG A 79 2.51 -23.10 -6.71
N LEU A 80 3.80 -22.88 -6.99
CA LEU A 80 4.32 -21.68 -7.64
C LEU A 80 4.11 -21.79 -9.15
N ARG A 81 4.16 -20.68 -9.86
CA ARG A 81 3.97 -20.61 -11.30
C ARG A 81 2.61 -21.16 -11.74
N HIS A 82 1.59 -21.02 -10.89
CA HIS A 82 0.23 -21.47 -11.17
C HIS A 82 -0.75 -20.31 -11.09
N GLU A 83 -1.58 -20.16 -12.12
CA GLU A 83 -2.55 -19.07 -12.24
C GLU A 83 -3.99 -19.61 -12.36
N GLY A 84 -4.90 -19.08 -11.53
CA GLY A 84 -6.33 -19.37 -11.66
C GLY A 84 -6.92 -18.63 -12.87
N LYS A 85 -7.61 -19.38 -13.74
CA LYS A 85 -8.18 -18.87 -15.00
C LYS A 85 -9.69 -18.74 -14.99
N GLU A 86 -10.38 -19.74 -14.45
CA GLU A 86 -11.84 -19.79 -14.43
C GLU A 86 -12.35 -20.32 -13.09
N LEU A 87 -13.38 -19.69 -12.54
CA LEU A 87 -14.02 -20.08 -11.30
C LEU A 87 -15.48 -20.45 -11.56
N ASP A 88 -15.81 -21.73 -11.42
CA ASP A 88 -17.18 -22.23 -11.49
C ASP A 88 -17.75 -22.38 -10.06
N LEU A 89 -18.54 -21.41 -9.65
CA LEU A 89 -19.19 -21.41 -8.34
C LEU A 89 -20.27 -22.48 -8.20
N GLY A 90 -20.91 -22.88 -9.30
CA GLY A 90 -21.96 -23.89 -9.31
C GLY A 90 -21.40 -25.30 -9.09
N ARG A 91 -20.23 -25.59 -9.62
CA ARG A 91 -19.54 -26.86 -9.46
C ARG A 91 -18.55 -26.86 -8.30
N GLY A 92 -18.21 -25.69 -7.74
CA GLY A 92 -17.16 -25.56 -6.72
C GLY A 92 -15.79 -25.96 -7.27
N THR A 93 -15.44 -25.49 -8.48
CA THR A 93 -14.15 -25.82 -9.13
C THR A 93 -13.43 -24.56 -9.60
N LEU A 94 -12.10 -24.61 -9.55
CA LEU A 94 -11.18 -23.61 -10.06
C LEU A 94 -10.30 -24.23 -11.15
N ALA A 95 -10.35 -23.70 -12.36
CA ALA A 95 -9.40 -24.01 -13.41
C ALA A 95 -8.08 -23.28 -13.14
N VAL A 96 -6.98 -24.04 -13.13
CA VAL A 96 -5.64 -23.54 -12.80
C VAL A 96 -4.69 -23.99 -13.90
N VAL A 97 -3.88 -23.04 -14.38
CA VAL A 97 -2.84 -23.28 -15.39
C VAL A 97 -1.47 -23.27 -14.72
N ASP A 98 -0.70 -24.33 -14.92
CA ASP A 98 0.73 -24.36 -14.69
C ASP A 98 1.42 -23.53 -15.79
N LEU A 99 2.05 -22.44 -15.42
CA LEU A 99 2.65 -21.47 -16.36
C LEU A 99 3.94 -21.99 -17.03
N ASP A 100 4.56 -23.02 -16.45
CA ASP A 100 5.79 -23.59 -17.00
C ASP A 100 5.48 -24.66 -18.07
N SER A 101 4.45 -25.49 -17.84
CA SER A 101 4.04 -26.54 -18.78
C SER A 101 2.88 -26.16 -19.68
N GLY A 102 2.12 -25.12 -19.35
CA GLY A 102 0.87 -24.77 -20.01
C GLY A 102 -0.30 -25.73 -19.69
N THR A 103 -0.11 -26.67 -18.77
CA THR A 103 -1.12 -27.66 -18.43
C THR A 103 -2.22 -27.02 -17.58
N GLU A 104 -3.48 -27.22 -17.98
CA GLU A 104 -4.64 -26.81 -17.20
C GLU A 104 -5.20 -27.97 -16.38
N THR A 105 -5.55 -27.70 -15.14
CA THR A 105 -6.21 -28.62 -14.21
C THR A 105 -7.45 -27.99 -13.59
N HIS A 106 -8.44 -28.80 -13.22
CA HIS A 106 -9.64 -28.36 -12.51
C HIS A 106 -9.60 -28.85 -11.07
N GLU A 107 -9.47 -27.91 -10.13
CA GLU A 107 -9.34 -28.18 -8.71
C GLU A 107 -10.67 -27.95 -7.99
N ALA A 108 -11.24 -28.99 -7.39
CA ALA A 108 -12.46 -28.86 -6.59
C ALA A 108 -12.15 -28.28 -5.21
N PHE A 109 -13.07 -27.50 -4.65
CA PHE A 109 -12.93 -26.91 -3.32
C PHE A 109 -14.24 -26.97 -2.52
N ASP A 110 -14.13 -27.00 -1.20
CA ASP A 110 -15.24 -26.74 -0.28
C ASP A 110 -15.27 -25.26 0.11
N ALA A 111 -14.10 -24.60 0.10
CA ALA A 111 -13.95 -23.16 0.35
C ALA A 111 -12.79 -22.59 -0.47
N LEU A 112 -12.92 -21.33 -0.89
CA LEU A 112 -11.91 -20.60 -1.66
C LEU A 112 -11.58 -19.25 -0.99
N VAL A 113 -10.29 -18.91 -0.94
CA VAL A 113 -9.82 -17.57 -0.57
C VAL A 113 -9.18 -16.92 -1.80
N ILE A 114 -9.76 -15.84 -2.30
CA ILE A 114 -9.21 -15.02 -3.39
C ILE A 114 -8.32 -13.95 -2.77
N ALA A 115 -7.01 -14.02 -3.03
CA ALA A 115 -5.97 -13.11 -2.54
C ALA A 115 -5.04 -12.68 -3.68
N THR A 116 -5.62 -12.43 -4.86
CA THR A 116 -4.93 -12.10 -6.13
C THR A 116 -4.24 -10.75 -6.13
N GLY A 117 -4.44 -9.94 -5.09
CA GLY A 117 -3.77 -8.66 -4.91
C GLY A 117 -4.16 -7.60 -5.95
N ALA A 118 -3.19 -6.78 -6.33
CA ALA A 118 -3.35 -5.72 -7.32
C ALA A 118 -2.15 -5.73 -8.28
N ARG A 119 -2.30 -5.09 -9.44
CA ARG A 119 -1.24 -4.89 -10.44
C ARG A 119 -0.90 -3.42 -10.57
N ALA A 120 0.36 -3.12 -10.90
CA ALA A 120 0.76 -1.77 -11.30
C ALA A 120 0.06 -1.35 -12.59
N ILE A 121 -0.29 -0.08 -12.68
CA ILE A 121 -0.82 0.50 -13.92
C ILE A 121 0.34 0.63 -14.90
N ARG A 122 0.21 -0.03 -16.06
CA ARG A 122 1.06 0.21 -17.23
C ARG A 122 0.30 1.17 -18.15
N LEU A 123 0.97 2.25 -18.55
CA LEU A 123 0.35 3.24 -19.41
C LEU A 123 0.26 2.69 -20.85
N PRO A 124 -0.93 2.68 -21.47
CA PRO A 124 -1.10 2.22 -22.84
C PRO A 124 -0.72 3.33 -23.83
N LEU A 125 0.52 3.80 -23.72
CA LEU A 125 1.08 4.88 -24.54
C LEU A 125 2.22 4.33 -25.40
N ASP A 126 2.46 4.95 -26.53
CA ASP A 126 3.52 4.58 -27.46
C ASP A 126 4.87 4.57 -26.76
N GLY A 127 5.67 3.52 -26.93
CA GLY A 127 6.99 3.35 -26.34
C GLY A 127 7.03 2.97 -24.86
N PHE A 128 5.88 2.82 -24.17
CA PHE A 128 5.87 2.37 -22.77
C PHE A 128 6.06 0.87 -22.59
N ASP A 129 6.31 0.13 -23.66
CA ASP A 129 6.78 -1.25 -23.70
C ASP A 129 8.28 -1.39 -24.02
N LEU A 130 8.99 -0.28 -24.25
CA LEU A 130 10.43 -0.28 -24.55
C LEU A 130 11.25 -0.83 -23.39
N PRO A 131 12.38 -1.51 -23.68
CA PRO A 131 13.38 -1.84 -22.68
C PRO A 131 13.85 -0.59 -21.95
N GLY A 132 13.88 -0.64 -20.60
CA GLY A 132 14.18 0.50 -19.73
C GLY A 132 12.94 1.19 -19.15
N VAL A 133 11.73 0.86 -19.62
CA VAL A 133 10.48 1.26 -18.96
C VAL A 133 10.07 0.17 -17.95
N GLN A 134 9.94 0.55 -16.69
CA GLN A 134 9.72 -0.34 -15.55
C GLN A 134 8.47 0.07 -14.76
N VAL A 135 7.93 -0.88 -14.02
CA VAL A 135 6.98 -0.68 -12.91
C VAL A 135 7.58 -1.28 -11.64
N LEU A 136 7.01 -1.03 -10.48
CA LEU A 136 7.44 -1.65 -9.23
C LEU A 136 6.22 -2.19 -8.47
N ARG A 137 6.04 -3.51 -8.49
CA ARG A 137 4.92 -4.16 -7.79
C ARG A 137 5.30 -5.45 -7.08
N ASP A 138 6.12 -6.30 -7.69
CA ASP A 138 6.56 -7.59 -7.16
C ASP A 138 8.08 -7.73 -7.19
N LEU A 139 8.61 -8.85 -6.66
CA LEU A 139 10.06 -9.07 -6.60
C LEU A 139 10.71 -9.17 -7.99
N ALA A 140 9.98 -9.63 -9.00
CA ALA A 140 10.50 -9.68 -10.37
C ALA A 140 10.71 -8.26 -10.93
N ASP A 141 9.78 -7.34 -10.67
CA ASP A 141 9.93 -5.92 -11.00
C ASP A 141 11.15 -5.32 -10.27
N GLY A 142 11.28 -5.59 -8.95
CA GLY A 142 12.41 -5.12 -8.15
C GLY A 142 13.75 -5.63 -8.68
N ALA A 143 13.83 -6.90 -9.03
CA ALA A 143 15.01 -7.51 -9.64
C ALA A 143 15.33 -6.90 -11.03
N ALA A 144 14.31 -6.63 -11.83
CA ALA A 144 14.46 -5.99 -13.13
C ALA A 144 15.04 -4.57 -13.00
N ILE A 145 14.58 -3.78 -12.03
CA ILE A 145 15.13 -2.45 -11.75
C ILE A 145 16.59 -2.55 -11.26
N LYS A 146 16.88 -3.46 -10.30
CA LYS A 146 18.26 -3.67 -9.84
C LYS A 146 19.20 -4.06 -10.98
N ASN A 147 18.76 -4.91 -11.89
CA ASN A 147 19.51 -5.29 -13.08
C ASN A 147 19.72 -4.12 -14.05
N ALA A 148 18.68 -3.32 -14.29
CA ALA A 148 18.79 -2.12 -15.13
C ALA A 148 19.81 -1.10 -14.56
N LEU A 149 19.89 -0.99 -13.23
CA LEU A 149 20.85 -0.11 -12.56
C LEU A 149 22.31 -0.58 -12.72
N LYS A 150 22.56 -1.87 -12.96
CA LYS A 150 23.92 -2.39 -13.24
C LYS A 150 24.47 -1.89 -14.58
N ASP A 151 23.61 -1.56 -15.54
CA ASP A 151 24.00 -0.99 -16.84
C ASP A 151 24.51 0.46 -16.72
N GLY A 152 24.43 1.07 -15.54
CA GLY A 152 24.93 2.40 -15.22
C GLY A 152 24.12 3.55 -15.82
N PRO A 153 22.78 3.52 -15.78
CA PRO A 153 21.95 4.63 -16.24
C PRO A 153 22.30 5.91 -15.47
N LYS A 154 22.09 7.07 -16.11
CA LYS A 154 22.42 8.38 -15.51
C LYS A 154 21.17 9.22 -15.25
N LYS A 155 20.12 9.03 -16.04
CA LYS A 155 18.89 9.82 -15.99
C LYS A 155 17.70 8.92 -15.79
N ALA A 156 16.87 9.24 -14.82
CA ALA A 156 15.60 8.55 -14.60
C ALA A 156 14.42 9.52 -14.67
N VAL A 157 13.39 9.09 -15.37
CA VAL A 157 12.08 9.76 -15.33
C VAL A 157 11.10 8.88 -14.56
N ILE A 158 10.44 9.46 -13.57
CA ILE A 158 9.39 8.81 -12.79
C ILE A 158 8.04 9.41 -13.18
N VAL A 159 7.10 8.57 -13.61
CA VAL A 159 5.76 8.99 -13.99
C VAL A 159 4.80 8.70 -12.84
N GLY A 160 4.41 9.76 -12.13
CA GLY A 160 3.55 9.73 -10.94
C GLY A 160 4.28 10.08 -9.64
N ALA A 161 3.72 11.00 -8.87
CA ALA A 161 4.26 11.53 -7.62
C ALA A 161 3.52 11.02 -6.37
N GLY A 162 3.02 9.78 -6.41
CA GLY A 162 2.50 9.07 -5.23
C GLY A 162 3.62 8.49 -4.35
N TYR A 163 3.27 7.69 -3.32
CA TYR A 163 4.23 7.10 -2.36
C TYR A 163 5.40 6.39 -3.06
N ILE A 164 5.09 5.46 -3.98
CA ILE A 164 6.12 4.67 -4.69
C ILE A 164 7.01 5.58 -5.54
N GLY A 165 6.41 6.56 -6.22
CA GLY A 165 7.18 7.50 -7.05
C GLY A 165 8.18 8.30 -6.24
N LEU A 166 7.78 8.79 -5.06
CA LEU A 166 8.65 9.58 -4.17
C LEU A 166 9.70 8.72 -3.46
N GLU A 167 9.36 7.51 -2.98
CA GLU A 167 10.34 6.57 -2.44
C GLU A 167 11.38 6.20 -3.50
N MET A 168 10.95 5.96 -4.74
CA MET A 168 11.88 5.63 -5.82
C MET A 168 12.67 6.84 -6.31
N ALA A 169 12.14 8.06 -6.21
CA ALA A 169 12.92 9.27 -6.48
C ALA A 169 14.10 9.40 -5.49
N HIS A 170 13.82 9.18 -4.20
CA HIS A 170 14.88 9.08 -3.19
C HIS A 170 15.90 8.00 -3.57
N VAL A 171 15.45 6.76 -3.77
CA VAL A 171 16.31 5.61 -4.05
C VAL A 171 17.18 5.82 -5.29
N LEU A 172 16.60 6.26 -6.40
CA LEU A 172 17.37 6.46 -7.64
C LEU A 172 18.36 7.61 -7.54
N THR A 173 18.03 8.65 -6.75
CA THR A 173 18.98 9.75 -6.46
C THR A 173 20.15 9.27 -5.62
N GLU A 174 19.93 8.49 -4.55
CA GLU A 174 20.99 7.89 -3.74
C GLU A 174 21.84 6.88 -4.55
N ARG A 175 21.25 6.27 -5.59
CA ARG A 175 21.97 5.44 -6.58
C ARG A 175 22.74 6.28 -7.62
N GLY A 176 22.72 7.60 -7.52
CA GLY A 176 23.51 8.52 -8.34
C GLY A 176 22.90 8.90 -9.68
N LEU A 177 21.58 8.71 -9.88
CA LEU A 177 20.89 9.15 -11.07
C LEU A 177 20.38 10.60 -10.91
N SER A 178 20.35 11.35 -12.01
CA SER A 178 19.54 12.57 -12.11
C SER A 178 18.08 12.18 -12.30
N VAL A 179 17.21 12.61 -11.38
CA VAL A 179 15.81 12.18 -11.34
C VAL A 179 14.88 13.32 -11.67
N THR A 180 13.95 13.08 -12.60
CA THR A 180 12.83 13.97 -12.91
C THR A 180 11.51 13.25 -12.66
N ILE A 181 10.59 13.87 -11.91
CA ILE A 181 9.23 13.37 -11.65
C ILE A 181 8.23 14.12 -12.55
N LEU A 182 7.39 13.37 -13.24
CA LEU A 182 6.29 13.91 -14.04
C LEU A 182 4.95 13.49 -13.40
N GLU A 183 4.17 14.47 -12.92
CA GLU A 183 2.88 14.24 -12.26
C GLU A 183 1.75 14.93 -13.05
N LYS A 184 0.71 14.16 -13.36
CA LYS A 184 -0.45 14.65 -14.09
C LYS A 184 -1.32 15.62 -13.27
N LEU A 185 -1.41 15.40 -11.97
CA LEU A 185 -2.19 16.25 -11.09
C LEU A 185 -1.43 17.52 -10.70
N PRO A 186 -2.12 18.57 -10.23
CA PRO A 186 -1.50 19.88 -10.02
C PRO A 186 -0.54 19.94 -8.83
N GLN A 187 -0.37 18.85 -8.08
CA GLN A 187 0.52 18.78 -6.93
C GLN A 187 1.16 17.40 -6.77
N LEU A 188 2.31 17.36 -6.10
CA LEU A 188 2.88 16.12 -5.55
C LEU A 188 1.92 15.55 -4.50
N LEU A 189 1.99 14.24 -4.24
CA LEU A 189 1.16 13.57 -3.23
C LEU A 189 -0.32 13.95 -3.32
N PRO A 190 -1.04 13.55 -4.37
CA PRO A 190 -2.44 13.90 -4.52
C PRO A 190 -3.28 13.52 -3.29
N GLY A 191 -4.10 14.45 -2.81
CA GLY A 191 -4.96 14.26 -1.64
C GLY A 191 -4.29 14.47 -0.27
N TRP A 192 -3.07 15.01 -0.26
CA TRP A 192 -2.40 15.50 0.96
C TRP A 192 -2.53 17.04 1.06
N SER A 193 -2.34 17.57 2.26
CA SER A 193 -2.40 19.01 2.50
C SER A 193 -1.26 19.76 1.80
N GLU A 194 -1.53 21.01 1.41
CA GLU A 194 -0.53 21.90 0.80
C GLU A 194 0.72 22.07 1.67
N ASP A 195 0.53 22.16 3.00
CA ASP A 195 1.64 22.29 3.97
C ASP A 195 2.56 21.06 3.94
N THR A 196 1.99 19.84 3.81
CA THR A 196 2.77 18.60 3.69
C THR A 196 3.48 18.54 2.33
N VAL A 197 2.77 18.87 1.26
CA VAL A 197 3.34 18.90 -0.10
C VAL A 197 4.51 19.87 -0.19
N ALA A 198 4.40 21.06 0.43
CA ALA A 198 5.47 22.05 0.45
C ALA A 198 6.76 21.51 1.10
N MET A 199 6.66 20.78 2.22
CA MET A 199 7.83 20.18 2.89
C MET A 199 8.48 19.08 2.03
N VAL A 200 7.67 18.28 1.35
CA VAL A 200 8.17 17.25 0.42
C VAL A 200 8.86 17.91 -0.78
N ALA A 201 8.25 18.94 -1.38
CA ALA A 201 8.82 19.68 -2.51
C ALA A 201 10.15 20.35 -2.14
N GLU A 202 10.24 20.99 -0.96
CA GLU A 202 11.49 21.55 -0.43
C GLU A 202 12.58 20.46 -0.31
N THR A 203 12.23 19.32 0.28
CA THR A 203 13.18 18.21 0.45
C THR A 203 13.67 17.65 -0.89
N LEU A 204 12.80 17.51 -1.90
CA LEU A 204 13.17 17.07 -3.25
C LEU A 204 14.12 18.07 -3.92
N ASN A 205 13.79 19.37 -3.86
CA ASN A 205 14.62 20.45 -4.42
C ASN A 205 16.01 20.49 -3.77
N ASP A 206 16.09 20.37 -2.44
CA ASP A 206 17.34 20.35 -1.68
C ASP A 206 18.26 19.17 -2.09
N ARG A 207 17.66 18.10 -2.59
CA ARG A 207 18.36 16.90 -3.07
C ARG A 207 18.54 16.85 -4.58
N GLY A 208 18.18 17.91 -5.29
CA GLY A 208 18.37 18.04 -6.74
C GLY A 208 17.42 17.18 -7.59
N VAL A 209 16.30 16.76 -7.02
CA VAL A 209 15.24 16.07 -7.78
C VAL A 209 14.36 17.11 -8.47
N GLU A 210 14.29 17.03 -9.79
CA GLU A 210 13.39 17.87 -10.59
C GLU A 210 11.97 17.28 -10.58
N PHE A 211 10.94 18.13 -10.54
CA PHE A 211 9.56 17.66 -10.67
C PHE A 211 8.68 18.67 -11.42
N HIS A 212 7.75 18.14 -12.21
CA HIS A 212 6.76 18.89 -12.97
C HIS A 212 5.38 18.35 -12.63
N THR A 213 4.49 19.22 -12.18
CA THR A 213 3.09 18.89 -11.85
C THR A 213 2.14 19.50 -12.89
N GLY A 214 0.96 18.89 -13.05
CA GLY A 214 0.00 19.30 -14.10
C GLY A 214 0.42 18.85 -15.50
N VAL A 215 1.40 17.93 -15.64
CA VAL A 215 2.02 17.54 -16.90
C VAL A 215 1.52 16.19 -17.36
N THR A 216 1.05 16.09 -18.59
CA THR A 216 0.52 14.84 -19.16
C THR A 216 1.56 14.16 -20.04
N VAL A 217 1.99 12.97 -19.61
CA VAL A 217 2.88 12.10 -20.40
C VAL A 217 2.13 11.57 -21.63
N GLN A 218 2.78 11.58 -22.79
CA GLN A 218 2.21 11.28 -24.11
C GLN A 218 2.84 10.04 -24.75
N ALA A 219 4.16 9.90 -24.67
CA ALA A 219 4.91 8.78 -25.26
C ALA A 219 6.26 8.61 -24.58
N ALA A 220 6.91 7.46 -24.84
CA ALA A 220 8.33 7.27 -24.59
C ALA A 220 9.04 7.06 -25.93
N GLU A 221 10.22 7.65 -26.09
CA GLU A 221 10.99 7.59 -27.32
C GLU A 221 12.18 6.63 -27.18
N ALA A 222 12.39 5.84 -28.25
CA ALA A 222 13.52 4.93 -28.32
C ALA A 222 14.79 5.67 -28.80
N GLY A 223 15.88 5.38 -28.13
CA GLY A 223 17.22 5.79 -28.57
C GLY A 223 17.91 4.73 -29.42
N PRO A 224 19.21 4.93 -29.70
CA PRO A 224 20.05 3.93 -30.33
C PRO A 224 20.01 2.61 -29.56
N GLY A 225 19.75 1.49 -30.29
CA GLY A 225 19.66 0.16 -29.66
C GLY A 225 18.25 -0.22 -29.17
N GLY A 226 17.23 0.62 -29.42
CA GLY A 226 15.83 0.30 -29.12
C GLY A 226 15.45 0.34 -27.64
N ARG A 227 16.26 0.97 -26.80
CA ARG A 227 15.92 1.24 -25.38
C ARG A 227 15.30 2.63 -25.25
N VAL A 228 14.58 2.89 -24.16
CA VAL A 228 14.06 4.22 -23.86
C VAL A 228 15.21 5.24 -23.78
N ALA A 229 15.01 6.43 -24.34
CA ALA A 229 15.93 7.54 -24.31
C ALA A 229 15.29 8.86 -23.88
N ALA A 230 13.99 8.99 -23.98
CA ALA A 230 13.26 10.16 -23.51
C ALA A 230 11.78 9.84 -23.23
N VAL A 231 11.12 10.72 -22.45
CA VAL A 231 9.68 10.74 -22.27
C VAL A 231 9.16 12.07 -22.82
N LEU A 232 8.17 11.99 -23.70
CA LEU A 232 7.45 13.15 -24.23
C LEU A 232 6.29 13.49 -23.29
N ALA A 233 6.25 14.72 -22.79
CA ALA A 233 5.17 15.20 -21.94
C ALA A 233 4.86 16.68 -22.26
N ASP A 234 3.60 16.98 -22.56
CA ASP A 234 3.08 18.31 -22.96
C ASP A 234 3.91 19.01 -24.06
N GLY A 235 4.56 18.21 -24.94
CA GLY A 235 5.39 18.68 -26.04
C GLY A 235 6.87 18.84 -25.71
N ASP A 236 7.26 18.70 -24.46
CA ASP A 236 8.66 18.71 -24.02
C ASP A 236 9.24 17.29 -23.92
N LEU A 237 10.52 17.15 -24.21
CA LEU A 237 11.25 15.89 -24.11
C LEU A 237 12.12 15.88 -22.84
N PHE A 238 11.91 14.85 -22.01
CA PHE A 238 12.68 14.59 -20.81
C PHE A 238 13.59 13.38 -21.06
N GLU A 239 14.90 13.59 -21.14
CA GLU A 239 15.86 12.53 -21.37
C GLU A 239 15.83 11.49 -20.23
N ALA A 240 15.84 10.18 -20.58
CA ALA A 240 15.77 9.10 -19.62
C ALA A 240 16.45 7.82 -20.12
N ASP A 241 17.38 7.28 -19.34
CA ASP A 241 17.95 5.94 -19.52
C ASP A 241 17.07 4.88 -18.83
N LEU A 242 16.27 5.31 -17.84
CA LEU A 242 15.34 4.50 -17.06
C LEU A 242 14.04 5.29 -16.87
N VAL A 243 12.91 4.66 -17.15
CA VAL A 243 11.58 5.20 -16.85
C VAL A 243 10.87 4.31 -15.84
N LEU A 244 10.43 4.89 -14.73
CA LEU A 244 9.60 4.18 -13.74
C LEU A 244 8.16 4.69 -13.80
N VAL A 245 7.21 3.80 -14.11
CA VAL A 245 5.79 4.11 -14.09
C VAL A 245 5.23 3.83 -12.70
N ALA A 246 4.96 4.89 -11.94
CA ALA A 246 4.37 4.86 -10.60
C ALA A 246 2.96 5.48 -10.58
N ALA A 247 2.18 5.25 -11.65
CA ALA A 247 0.85 5.83 -11.89
C ALA A 247 -0.29 5.16 -11.09
N GLY A 248 0.06 4.42 -10.04
CA GLY A 248 -0.88 3.73 -9.15
C GLY A 248 -1.07 2.25 -9.48
N VAL A 249 -2.07 1.65 -8.84
CA VAL A 249 -2.37 0.23 -8.92
C VAL A 249 -3.85 -0.01 -9.23
N ARG A 250 -4.19 -1.22 -9.69
CA ARG A 250 -5.59 -1.68 -9.88
C ARG A 250 -5.78 -3.05 -9.23
N PRO A 251 -6.90 -3.31 -8.56
CA PRO A 251 -7.17 -4.60 -7.97
C PRO A 251 -7.35 -5.66 -9.06
N ASN A 252 -6.88 -6.90 -8.80
CA ASN A 252 -7.06 -8.03 -9.70
C ASN A 252 -8.40 -8.69 -9.40
N VAL A 253 -9.42 -8.34 -10.15
CA VAL A 253 -10.81 -8.74 -9.90
C VAL A 253 -11.44 -9.56 -11.03
N GLU A 254 -10.71 -9.78 -12.13
CA GLU A 254 -11.23 -10.36 -13.35
C GLU A 254 -11.86 -11.74 -13.10
N LEU A 255 -11.16 -12.62 -12.37
CA LEU A 255 -11.66 -13.94 -12.01
C LEU A 255 -12.96 -13.87 -11.19
N ALA A 256 -13.00 -12.95 -10.21
CA ALA A 256 -14.18 -12.74 -9.37
C ALA A 256 -15.36 -12.19 -10.19
N THR A 257 -15.07 -11.24 -11.08
CA THR A 257 -16.08 -10.62 -11.96
C THR A 257 -16.70 -11.64 -12.93
N THR A 258 -15.87 -12.43 -13.60
CA THR A 258 -16.37 -13.46 -14.55
C THR A 258 -17.16 -14.57 -13.85
N ALA A 259 -16.83 -14.87 -12.60
CA ALA A 259 -17.57 -15.81 -11.77
C ALA A 259 -18.86 -15.23 -11.16
N GLY A 260 -19.19 -13.95 -11.40
CA GLY A 260 -20.40 -13.30 -10.91
C GLY A 260 -20.34 -12.90 -9.42
N LEU A 261 -19.15 -12.83 -8.83
CA LEU A 261 -18.99 -12.28 -7.49
C LEU A 261 -19.20 -10.75 -7.50
N ARG A 262 -19.78 -10.22 -6.44
CA ARG A 262 -20.01 -8.78 -6.32
C ARG A 262 -18.69 -8.01 -6.25
N ILE A 263 -18.54 -7.04 -7.16
CA ILE A 263 -17.52 -6.01 -7.10
C ILE A 263 -18.13 -4.80 -6.40
N GLY A 264 -17.39 -4.19 -5.49
CA GLY A 264 -17.84 -3.01 -4.76
C GLY A 264 -17.68 -1.72 -5.56
N ASP A 265 -18.19 -0.62 -5.01
CA ASP A 265 -18.16 0.70 -5.65
C ASP A 265 -16.74 1.22 -5.87
N THR A 266 -15.75 0.68 -5.16
CA THR A 266 -14.32 1.02 -5.29
C THR A 266 -13.63 0.28 -6.44
N GLY A 267 -14.31 -0.66 -7.10
CA GLY A 267 -13.75 -1.51 -8.13
C GLY A 267 -13.01 -2.76 -7.59
N ALA A 268 -12.90 -2.95 -6.28
CA ALA A 268 -12.36 -4.15 -5.65
C ALA A 268 -13.46 -5.16 -5.30
N ILE A 269 -13.09 -6.40 -4.98
CA ILE A 269 -14.05 -7.45 -4.58
C ILE A 269 -14.73 -7.01 -3.29
N TRP A 270 -16.07 -6.95 -3.32
CA TRP A 270 -16.85 -6.65 -2.13
C TRP A 270 -16.73 -7.78 -1.09
N VAL A 271 -16.48 -7.41 0.14
CA VAL A 271 -16.48 -8.34 1.28
C VAL A 271 -17.20 -7.73 2.47
N ASN A 272 -17.79 -8.60 3.28
CA ASN A 272 -18.28 -8.21 4.60
C ASN A 272 -17.13 -8.17 5.63
N GLN A 273 -17.42 -7.80 6.88
CA GLN A 273 -16.39 -7.75 7.93
C GLN A 273 -15.84 -9.14 8.34
N GLN A 274 -16.41 -10.23 7.85
CA GLN A 274 -15.88 -11.58 8.00
C GLN A 274 -14.98 -11.99 6.80
N GLN A 275 -14.72 -11.06 5.89
CA GLN A 275 -13.99 -11.26 4.63
C GLN A 275 -14.67 -12.23 3.66
N GLN A 276 -15.97 -12.50 3.87
CA GLN A 276 -16.77 -13.32 2.97
C GLN A 276 -17.30 -12.46 1.82
N THR A 277 -17.25 -12.97 0.62
CA THR A 277 -17.78 -12.34 -0.60
C THR A 277 -19.31 -12.46 -0.68
N SER A 278 -19.88 -12.19 -1.84
CA SER A 278 -21.33 -12.45 -2.13
C SER A 278 -21.65 -13.95 -2.26
N ASN A 279 -20.65 -14.83 -2.29
CA ASN A 279 -20.82 -16.29 -2.27
C ASN A 279 -20.37 -16.84 -0.91
N GLU A 280 -21.16 -17.75 -0.35
CA GLU A 280 -20.93 -18.28 1.00
C GLU A 280 -19.71 -19.18 1.13
N ALA A 281 -19.23 -19.77 0.03
CA ALA A 281 -18.03 -20.62 -0.01
C ALA A 281 -16.75 -19.84 -0.40
N VAL A 282 -16.84 -18.52 -0.64
CA VAL A 282 -15.73 -17.72 -1.15
C VAL A 282 -15.45 -16.53 -0.24
N TRP A 283 -14.19 -16.40 0.17
CA TRP A 283 -13.64 -15.25 0.91
C TRP A 283 -12.66 -14.48 0.03
N SER A 284 -12.46 -13.20 0.32
CA SER A 284 -11.40 -12.42 -0.34
C SER A 284 -10.67 -11.54 0.67
N ALA A 285 -9.37 -11.32 0.41
CA ALA A 285 -8.50 -10.56 1.30
C ALA A 285 -7.31 -9.95 0.56
N GLY A 286 -6.80 -8.84 1.07
CA GLY A 286 -5.67 -8.10 0.51
C GLY A 286 -6.09 -7.12 -0.56
N ASP A 287 -5.14 -6.72 -1.41
CA ASP A 287 -5.31 -5.60 -2.33
C ASP A 287 -6.35 -5.83 -3.45
N CYS A 288 -6.87 -7.05 -3.61
CA CYS A 288 -8.00 -7.33 -4.49
C CYS A 288 -9.36 -7.09 -3.83
N ALA A 289 -9.43 -6.88 -2.51
CA ALA A 289 -10.66 -6.77 -1.75
C ALA A 289 -10.83 -5.40 -1.10
N GLU A 290 -12.08 -4.99 -0.89
CA GLU A 290 -12.41 -3.83 -0.08
C GLU A 290 -12.13 -4.07 1.41
N ALA A 291 -12.06 -2.99 2.18
CA ALA A 291 -12.01 -3.03 3.64
C ALA A 291 -12.99 -2.01 4.23
N TYR A 292 -13.68 -2.36 5.31
CA TYR A 292 -14.53 -1.41 6.03
C TYR A 292 -13.68 -0.27 6.60
N HIS A 293 -13.98 0.98 6.23
CA HIS A 293 -13.31 2.17 6.73
C HIS A 293 -14.08 2.76 7.91
N ARG A 294 -13.44 2.83 9.07
CA ARG A 294 -14.11 3.15 10.34
C ARG A 294 -14.59 4.60 10.42
N VAL A 295 -13.86 5.54 9.83
CA VAL A 295 -14.26 6.96 9.77
C VAL A 295 -15.39 7.14 8.77
N LEU A 296 -15.27 6.58 7.55
CA LEU A 296 -16.29 6.66 6.50
C LEU A 296 -17.53 5.81 6.77
N ARG A 297 -17.43 4.82 7.67
CA ARG A 297 -18.51 3.85 8.01
C ARG A 297 -19.05 3.08 6.79
N ARG A 298 -18.22 2.90 5.78
CA ARG A 298 -18.47 2.14 4.56
C ARG A 298 -17.19 1.46 4.07
N ASN A 299 -17.33 0.56 3.11
CA ASN A 299 -16.15 -0.04 2.49
C ASN A 299 -15.36 1.01 1.69
N ALA A 300 -14.05 0.88 1.71
CA ALA A 300 -13.07 1.65 0.94
C ALA A 300 -11.99 0.71 0.41
N TRP A 301 -11.25 1.18 -0.57
CA TRP A 301 -10.11 0.45 -1.11
C TRP A 301 -8.82 1.23 -0.86
N ILE A 302 -8.04 0.75 0.08
CA ILE A 302 -6.73 1.31 0.47
C ILE A 302 -5.77 0.12 0.57
N PRO A 303 -5.08 -0.23 -0.54
CA PRO A 303 -4.23 -1.41 -0.60
C PRO A 303 -2.96 -1.22 0.24
N LEU A 304 -2.89 -1.88 1.40
CA LEU A 304 -1.78 -1.81 2.34
C LEU A 304 -1.44 -3.20 2.90
N GLY A 305 -0.17 -3.50 3.06
CA GLY A 305 0.31 -4.80 3.57
C GLY A 305 -0.21 -5.14 4.96
N THR A 306 -0.38 -4.14 5.85
CA THR A 306 -0.98 -4.31 7.18
C THR A 306 -2.43 -4.75 7.11
N THR A 307 -3.21 -4.21 6.18
CA THR A 307 -4.59 -4.59 5.89
C THR A 307 -4.64 -6.01 5.33
N ALA A 308 -3.84 -6.29 4.31
CA ALA A 308 -3.78 -7.59 3.65
C ALA A 308 -3.52 -8.74 4.65
N ASN A 309 -2.53 -8.58 5.54
CA ASN A 309 -2.21 -9.59 6.56
C ASN A 309 -3.37 -9.83 7.54
N LYS A 310 -4.01 -8.75 8.02
CA LYS A 310 -5.13 -8.86 8.97
C LYS A 310 -6.36 -9.47 8.31
N GLN A 311 -6.72 -9.02 7.11
CA GLN A 311 -7.82 -9.60 6.34
C GLN A 311 -7.59 -11.08 6.05
N GLY A 312 -6.39 -11.47 5.62
CA GLY A 312 -6.04 -12.87 5.36
C GLY A 312 -6.24 -13.76 6.60
N ARG A 313 -5.80 -13.30 7.78
CA ARG A 313 -6.02 -14.04 9.04
C ARG A 313 -7.50 -14.21 9.37
N ILE A 314 -8.32 -13.17 9.15
CA ILE A 314 -9.77 -13.22 9.38
C ILE A 314 -10.44 -14.14 8.37
N ALA A 315 -10.10 -14.04 7.08
CA ALA A 315 -10.60 -14.94 6.04
C ALA A 315 -10.31 -16.40 6.39
N GLY A 316 -9.04 -16.71 6.71
CA GLY A 316 -8.64 -18.07 7.08
C GLY A 316 -9.34 -18.60 8.36
N ALA A 317 -9.63 -17.74 9.33
CA ALA A 317 -10.42 -18.11 10.51
C ALA A 317 -11.88 -18.40 10.14
N ASN A 318 -12.47 -17.62 9.26
CA ASN A 318 -13.88 -17.71 8.90
C ASN A 318 -14.18 -18.81 7.89
N VAL A 319 -13.22 -19.19 7.06
CA VAL A 319 -13.28 -20.45 6.31
C VAL A 319 -13.54 -21.64 7.24
N LEU A 320 -13.01 -21.61 8.47
CA LEU A 320 -13.26 -22.64 9.51
C LEU A 320 -14.52 -22.39 10.35
N GLY A 321 -15.33 -21.37 10.05
CA GLY A 321 -16.57 -21.05 10.75
C GLY A 321 -16.37 -20.35 12.11
N LEU A 322 -15.21 -19.69 12.37
CA LEU A 322 -14.91 -19.09 13.68
C LEU A 322 -15.62 -17.74 13.94
N GLY A 323 -16.36 -17.19 13.00
CA GLY A 323 -17.18 -16.00 13.18
C GLY A 323 -16.40 -14.72 13.53
N GLN A 324 -15.09 -14.64 13.21
CA GLN A 324 -14.25 -13.49 13.52
C GLN A 324 -14.60 -12.30 12.62
N ARG A 325 -14.54 -11.08 13.17
CA ARG A 325 -14.80 -9.84 12.42
C ARG A 325 -13.52 -9.01 12.33
N TYR A 326 -13.24 -8.53 11.13
CA TYR A 326 -12.25 -7.48 10.92
C TYR A 326 -12.88 -6.13 11.26
N PRO A 327 -12.36 -5.41 12.26
CA PRO A 327 -12.99 -4.14 12.67
C PRO A 327 -12.86 -3.05 11.60
N GLY A 328 -12.01 -3.25 10.62
CA GLY A 328 -11.76 -2.32 9.54
C GLY A 328 -10.46 -1.52 9.69
N ILE A 329 -10.32 -0.53 8.83
CA ILE A 329 -9.16 0.34 8.69
C ILE A 329 -9.51 1.79 9.02
N VAL A 330 -8.48 2.58 9.29
CA VAL A 330 -8.56 4.05 9.35
C VAL A 330 -7.63 4.71 8.30
N GLY A 331 -7.09 3.92 7.36
CA GLY A 331 -6.28 4.44 6.26
C GLY A 331 -4.91 4.97 6.70
N THR A 332 -4.26 4.32 7.70
CA THR A 332 -2.93 4.73 8.16
C THR A 332 -1.87 4.30 7.17
N ALA A 333 -1.09 5.26 6.68
CA ALA A 333 0.02 5.05 5.76
C ALA A 333 1.21 5.96 6.13
N GLY A 334 2.41 5.51 5.80
CA GLY A 334 3.62 6.30 5.99
C GLY A 334 4.72 5.81 5.07
N PHE A 335 5.63 6.71 4.70
CA PHE A 335 6.80 6.48 3.86
C PHE A 335 7.89 7.49 4.21
N VAL A 336 9.07 7.31 3.67
CA VAL A 336 10.19 8.23 3.84
C VAL A 336 10.67 8.74 2.49
N VAL A 337 11.00 10.04 2.44
CA VAL A 337 11.64 10.69 1.29
C VAL A 337 12.94 11.29 1.79
N PHE A 338 14.08 10.67 1.46
CA PHE A 338 15.39 10.95 2.06
C PHE A 338 15.33 10.81 3.58
N ASP A 339 15.45 11.91 4.31
CA ASP A 339 15.36 11.95 5.78
C ASP A 339 14.01 12.46 6.30
N LEU A 340 13.04 12.72 5.41
CA LEU A 340 11.73 13.23 5.77
C LEU A 340 10.73 12.08 5.95
N GLU A 341 10.26 11.87 7.17
CA GLU A 341 9.14 10.97 7.48
C GLU A 341 7.83 11.66 7.13
N VAL A 342 6.99 10.99 6.33
CA VAL A 342 5.67 11.48 5.89
C VAL A 342 4.63 10.42 6.23
N ALA A 343 3.63 10.75 7.04
CA ALA A 343 2.62 9.80 7.45
C ALA A 343 1.26 10.45 7.66
N ARG A 344 0.19 9.67 7.50
CA ARG A 344 -1.18 10.11 7.73
C ARG A 344 -2.05 8.99 8.26
N SER A 345 -3.17 9.37 8.87
CA SER A 345 -4.26 8.46 9.22
C SER A 345 -5.59 9.17 9.08
N GLY A 346 -6.63 8.47 8.62
CA GLY A 346 -7.94 9.05 8.37
C GLY A 346 -8.01 9.85 7.07
N LEU A 347 -8.84 10.86 7.09
CA LEU A 347 -9.17 11.71 5.95
C LEU A 347 -8.39 13.02 6.00
N SER A 348 -8.00 13.55 4.84
CA SER A 348 -7.63 14.97 4.73
C SER A 348 -8.87 15.86 4.88
N GLU A 349 -8.65 17.17 5.07
CA GLU A 349 -9.77 18.13 5.13
C GLU A 349 -10.64 18.08 3.88
N ASP A 350 -10.03 18.03 2.69
CA ASP A 350 -10.77 17.98 1.42
C ASP A 350 -11.49 16.65 1.23
N GLN A 351 -10.87 15.53 1.59
CA GLN A 351 -11.54 14.24 1.56
C GLN A 351 -12.76 14.24 2.50
N ALA A 352 -12.63 14.80 3.70
CA ALA A 352 -13.74 14.90 4.64
C ALA A 352 -14.89 15.77 4.09
N LYS A 353 -14.58 16.90 3.43
CA LYS A 353 -15.60 17.73 2.74
C LYS A 353 -16.31 16.96 1.63
N MET A 354 -15.57 16.25 0.78
CA MET A 354 -16.15 15.44 -0.30
C MET A 354 -17.05 14.32 0.23
N GLU A 355 -16.78 13.80 1.42
CA GLU A 355 -17.55 12.76 2.09
C GLU A 355 -18.74 13.33 2.92
N GLY A 356 -18.99 14.65 2.86
CA GLY A 356 -20.14 15.32 3.47
C GLY A 356 -20.00 15.67 4.94
N PHE A 357 -18.78 15.62 5.50
CA PHE A 357 -18.50 16.16 6.83
C PHE A 357 -18.38 17.69 6.79
N ASP A 358 -18.51 18.37 7.94
CA ASP A 358 -18.10 19.77 8.13
C ASP A 358 -16.74 19.82 8.85
N PRO A 359 -15.62 19.61 8.11
CA PRO A 359 -14.32 19.51 8.74
C PRO A 359 -13.77 20.85 9.16
N VAL A 360 -13.06 20.84 10.28
CA VAL A 360 -12.13 21.88 10.70
C VAL A 360 -10.75 21.27 10.83
N ALA A 361 -9.73 22.01 10.40
CA ALA A 361 -8.36 21.56 10.46
C ALA A 361 -7.45 22.58 11.13
N VAL A 362 -6.36 22.12 11.67
CA VAL A 362 -5.27 22.92 12.21
C VAL A 362 -3.94 22.28 11.88
N THR A 363 -2.98 23.09 11.41
CA THR A 363 -1.59 22.69 11.24
C THR A 363 -0.74 23.42 12.28
N ILE A 364 0.13 22.69 12.98
CA ILE A 364 1.11 23.25 13.92
C ILE A 364 2.51 22.80 13.55
N ARG A 365 3.50 23.58 13.93
CA ARG A 365 4.92 23.20 13.87
C ARG A 365 5.51 23.27 15.28
N GLN A 366 6.16 22.19 15.68
CA GLN A 366 6.77 22.04 17.00
C GLN A 366 8.13 21.34 16.87
N ARG A 367 8.86 21.24 17.98
CA ARG A 367 10.09 20.42 18.02
C ARG A 367 9.74 18.97 18.35
N SER A 368 10.49 18.04 17.76
CA SER A 368 10.36 16.59 18.04
C SER A 368 10.73 16.22 19.48
N ARG A 369 11.59 17.04 20.14
CA ARG A 369 12.11 16.84 21.51
C ARG A 369 11.85 18.06 22.39
N ALA A 370 12.03 17.90 23.71
CA ALA A 370 11.89 19.00 24.66
C ALA A 370 12.89 20.13 24.36
N HIS A 371 12.49 21.39 24.65
CA HIS A 371 13.26 22.60 24.30
C HIS A 371 14.71 22.59 24.81
N GLY A 372 14.95 22.10 26.01
CA GLY A 372 16.29 22.02 26.59
C GLY A 372 17.13 20.82 26.18
N TYR A 373 16.60 19.91 25.35
CA TYR A 373 17.31 18.72 24.91
C TYR A 373 17.86 18.89 23.48
N PRO A 374 19.16 18.55 23.23
CA PRO A 374 19.79 18.78 21.95
C PRO A 374 19.23 17.87 20.85
N GLY A 375 19.39 18.29 19.59
CA GLY A 375 19.06 17.50 18.41
C GLY A 375 17.56 17.46 18.04
N GLY A 376 16.69 18.18 18.76
CA GLY A 376 15.28 18.26 18.36
C GLY A 376 15.12 19.01 17.04
N VAL A 377 14.37 18.44 16.10
CA VAL A 377 14.07 18.95 14.75
C VAL A 377 12.61 19.35 14.62
N PRO A 378 12.24 20.18 13.64
CA PRO A 378 10.85 20.51 13.40
C PRO A 378 10.01 19.26 13.04
N ILE A 379 8.80 19.22 13.59
CA ILE A 379 7.75 18.30 13.22
C ILE A 379 6.47 19.09 12.95
N GLN A 380 5.82 18.84 11.84
CA GLN A 380 4.53 19.39 11.49
C GLN A 380 3.45 18.36 11.78
N VAL A 381 2.36 18.79 12.40
CA VAL A 381 1.19 17.98 12.69
C VAL A 381 -0.04 18.71 12.20
N GLN A 382 -0.81 18.10 11.32
CA GLN A 382 -2.16 18.51 10.98
C GLN A 382 -3.15 17.55 11.61
N LEU A 383 -4.21 18.08 12.22
CA LEU A 383 -5.36 17.32 12.66
C LEU A 383 -6.62 17.84 12.00
N VAL A 384 -7.55 16.93 11.70
CA VAL A 384 -8.85 17.21 11.11
C VAL A 384 -9.93 16.61 11.99
N ALA A 385 -10.97 17.39 12.30
CA ALA A 385 -12.13 16.95 13.06
C ALA A 385 -13.43 17.47 12.44
N ASP A 386 -14.52 16.83 12.75
CA ASP A 386 -15.87 17.32 12.44
C ASP A 386 -16.24 18.45 13.40
N ARG A 387 -16.69 19.59 12.87
CA ARG A 387 -16.93 20.81 13.61
C ARG A 387 -18.00 20.64 14.68
N GLU A 388 -19.11 19.97 14.35
CA GLU A 388 -20.27 19.84 15.22
C GLU A 388 -20.05 18.81 16.32
N THR A 389 -19.52 17.64 15.95
CA THR A 389 -19.40 16.51 16.89
C THR A 389 -18.07 16.47 17.63
N GLY A 390 -17.07 17.18 17.14
CA GLY A 390 -15.69 17.09 17.62
C GLY A 390 -15.00 15.76 17.33
N LEU A 391 -15.62 14.84 16.58
CA LEU A 391 -15.01 13.57 16.22
C LEU A 391 -13.78 13.79 15.35
N LEU A 392 -12.69 13.09 15.66
CA LEU A 392 -11.50 13.09 14.83
C LEU A 392 -11.82 12.40 13.48
N LEU A 393 -11.42 13.05 12.39
CA LEU A 393 -11.58 12.55 11.02
C LEU A 393 -10.25 12.10 10.42
N GLY A 394 -9.13 12.75 10.78
CA GLY A 394 -7.83 12.38 10.27
C GLY A 394 -6.73 13.37 10.63
N GLY A 395 -5.58 13.22 9.95
CA GLY A 395 -4.46 14.13 10.09
C GLY A 395 -3.19 13.61 9.43
N GLU A 396 -2.20 14.50 9.35
CA GLU A 396 -0.92 14.30 8.68
C GLU A 396 0.24 14.69 9.60
N PHE A 397 1.33 13.95 9.50
CA PHE A 397 2.53 14.12 10.31
C PHE A 397 3.75 14.12 9.39
N VAL A 398 4.54 15.17 9.46
CA VAL A 398 5.73 15.33 8.62
C VAL A 398 6.88 15.86 9.44
N GLY A 399 8.05 15.27 9.30
CA GLY A 399 9.25 15.70 10.00
C GLY A 399 10.40 14.72 9.88
N ARG A 400 11.58 15.14 10.29
CA ARG A 400 12.79 14.29 10.18
C ARG A 400 12.99 13.37 11.38
N GLU A 401 12.08 13.41 12.38
CA GLU A 401 12.19 12.54 13.56
C GLU A 401 10.85 12.34 14.23
N GLY A 402 10.38 11.10 14.27
CA GLY A 402 9.24 10.65 15.05
C GLY A 402 7.86 11.10 14.55
N ALA A 403 7.76 11.58 13.32
CA ALA A 403 6.50 11.93 12.68
C ALA A 403 5.66 10.69 12.40
N ALA A 404 6.26 9.69 11.75
CA ALA A 404 5.58 8.46 11.40
C ALA A 404 5.07 7.69 12.62
N LEU A 405 5.86 7.57 13.68
CA LEU A 405 5.44 6.85 14.88
C LEU A 405 4.36 7.59 15.69
N ARG A 406 4.35 8.93 15.69
CA ARG A 406 3.28 9.71 16.34
C ARG A 406 1.94 9.57 15.64
N THR A 407 1.92 9.29 14.34
CA THR A 407 0.70 8.99 13.60
C THR A 407 -0.07 7.79 14.17
N ASN A 408 0.61 6.85 14.87
CA ASN A 408 -0.05 5.74 15.54
C ASN A 408 -0.97 6.20 16.70
N THR A 409 -0.69 7.33 17.35
CA THR A 409 -1.59 7.92 18.34
C THR A 409 -2.89 8.34 17.70
N LEU A 410 -2.83 9.05 16.56
CA LEU A 410 -4.03 9.41 15.79
C LEU A 410 -4.76 8.19 15.27
N ALA A 411 -4.04 7.20 14.71
CA ALA A 411 -4.66 5.96 14.23
C ALA A 411 -5.43 5.22 15.33
N THR A 412 -4.89 5.20 16.55
CA THR A 412 -5.56 4.62 17.72
C THR A 412 -6.78 5.43 18.12
N ALA A 413 -6.69 6.75 18.12
CA ALA A 413 -7.81 7.65 18.43
C ALA A 413 -8.96 7.49 17.41
N LEU A 414 -8.64 7.47 16.11
CA LEU A 414 -9.62 7.23 15.04
C LEU A 414 -10.26 5.84 15.17
N ALA A 415 -9.46 4.83 15.48
CA ALA A 415 -9.97 3.49 15.72
C ALA A 415 -10.88 3.42 16.97
N GLY A 416 -10.67 4.28 17.94
CA GLY A 416 -11.51 4.44 19.14
C GLY A 416 -12.72 5.37 18.94
N HIS A 417 -12.86 6.01 17.78
CA HIS A 417 -13.86 7.06 17.53
C HIS A 417 -13.77 8.22 18.55
N MET A 418 -12.53 8.60 18.90
CA MET A 418 -12.28 9.66 19.88
C MET A 418 -12.60 11.04 19.30
N THR A 419 -12.99 11.91 20.19
CA THR A 419 -13.13 13.34 19.95
C THR A 419 -11.80 14.07 20.13
N VAL A 420 -11.73 15.33 19.68
CA VAL A 420 -10.58 16.22 19.91
C VAL A 420 -10.32 16.42 21.43
N ALA A 421 -11.40 16.55 22.22
CA ALA A 421 -11.30 16.72 23.67
C ALA A 421 -10.69 15.49 24.37
N GLU A 422 -11.08 14.29 23.94
CA GLU A 422 -10.49 13.05 24.45
C GLU A 422 -9.01 12.92 24.03
N LEU A 423 -8.67 13.21 22.77
CA LEU A 423 -7.28 13.21 22.30
C LEU A 423 -6.41 14.20 23.11
N GLN A 424 -6.92 15.40 23.36
CA GLN A 424 -6.24 16.45 24.13
C GLN A 424 -5.86 16.00 25.54
N SER A 425 -6.68 15.14 26.15
CA SER A 425 -6.54 14.67 27.54
C SER A 425 -5.69 13.40 27.68
N LEU A 426 -5.16 12.85 26.59
CA LEU A 426 -4.36 11.62 26.65
C LEU A 426 -3.08 11.81 27.46
N ASP A 427 -2.77 10.81 28.30
CA ASP A 427 -1.50 10.68 28.99
C ASP A 427 -0.48 10.01 28.07
N LEU A 428 0.25 10.83 27.31
CA LEU A 428 1.27 10.39 26.37
C LEU A 428 2.64 10.34 27.04
N VAL A 429 3.52 9.45 26.54
CA VAL A 429 4.87 9.30 27.07
C VAL A 429 5.66 10.62 26.94
N TYR A 430 6.28 11.03 28.04
CA TYR A 430 7.17 12.17 28.11
C TYR A 430 8.54 11.79 28.71
N ALA A 431 9.56 12.17 27.98
CA ALA A 431 10.90 12.42 28.51
C ALA A 431 11.63 13.37 27.54
N PRO A 432 12.55 14.22 28.01
CA PRO A 432 13.20 15.23 27.16
C PRO A 432 13.78 14.73 25.83
N PRO A 433 14.35 13.50 25.73
CA PRO A 433 14.83 12.95 24.46
C PRO A 433 13.75 12.56 23.46
N PHE A 434 12.50 12.31 23.89
CA PHE A 434 11.44 11.73 23.06
C PHE A 434 10.34 12.71 22.68
N ALA A 435 9.96 13.59 23.62
CA ALA A 435 8.90 14.57 23.42
C ALA A 435 9.04 15.76 24.37
N SER A 436 8.33 16.85 24.09
CA SER A 436 8.00 17.89 25.08
C SER A 436 6.90 17.40 26.01
N VAL A 437 6.70 18.07 27.17
CA VAL A 437 5.57 17.79 28.10
C VAL A 437 4.23 17.81 27.35
N TRP A 438 4.08 18.77 26.44
CA TRP A 438 3.00 18.79 25.48
C TRP A 438 3.53 18.23 24.16
N ASP A 439 3.25 16.93 23.92
CA ASP A 439 3.60 16.32 22.65
C ASP A 439 2.96 17.10 21.47
N PRO A 440 3.60 17.19 20.30
CA PRO A 440 3.02 17.84 19.12
C PRO A 440 1.58 17.45 18.81
N VAL A 441 1.19 16.19 19.06
CA VAL A 441 -0.20 15.73 18.90
C VAL A 441 -1.15 16.47 19.83
N LEU A 442 -0.76 16.63 21.11
CA LEU A 442 -1.56 17.34 22.12
C LEU A 442 -1.62 18.85 21.83
N VAL A 443 -0.52 19.43 21.34
CA VAL A 443 -0.49 20.85 20.93
C VAL A 443 -1.47 21.07 19.76
N ALA A 444 -1.47 20.19 18.77
CA ALA A 444 -2.42 20.26 17.67
C ALA A 444 -3.87 20.13 18.17
N ALA A 445 -4.16 19.17 19.06
CA ALA A 445 -5.47 19.00 19.66
C ALA A 445 -5.90 20.24 20.46
N ASN A 446 -4.99 20.87 21.23
CA ASN A 446 -5.23 22.12 21.96
C ASN A 446 -5.60 23.31 21.06
N GLN A 447 -5.15 23.33 19.82
CA GLN A 447 -5.55 24.36 18.87
C GLN A 447 -6.84 23.99 18.17
N LEU A 448 -7.01 22.72 17.80
CA LEU A 448 -8.18 22.23 17.07
C LEU A 448 -9.46 22.33 17.89
N ILE A 449 -9.42 22.08 19.20
CA ILE A 449 -10.57 22.17 20.10
C ILE A 449 -11.24 23.57 20.08
N LYS A 450 -10.48 24.62 19.79
CA LYS A 450 -11.00 26.01 19.70
C LYS A 450 -11.85 26.23 18.44
N LYS A 451 -11.81 25.32 17.46
CA LYS A 451 -12.55 25.39 16.20
C LYS A 451 -13.78 24.44 16.20
N VAL A 452 -13.90 23.61 17.20
CA VAL A 452 -15.02 22.69 17.40
C VAL A 452 -16.11 23.41 18.24
N SER A 453 -17.38 23.14 17.97
CA SER A 453 -18.53 23.82 18.59
C SER A 453 -18.81 23.30 19.98
#